data_5797f94fb25baa5349269300532d85da
#
_entry.id   5797f94fb25baa5349269300532d85da
#
_cell.length_a   1.000
_cell.length_b   1.000
_cell.length_c   1.000
_cell.angle_alpha   90.00
_cell.angle_beta   90.00
_cell.angle_gamma   90.00
#
_symmetry.space_group_name_H-M   'P 1'
#
loop_
_entity.id
_entity.type
_entity.pdbx_description
1 polymer ?
#
loop_
_entity_poly.entity_id
_entity_poly.type
_entity_poly.pdbx_seq_one_letter_code
_entity_poly.pdbx_strand_id
1 'polypeptide(L)'
;MHISSDDNRLQYCGRIDFDDPKAPVFVYAASFVSIRFTGKSIAVKLANKRAYWSSRMGYILDGQQGQFLLASDQEPSTYVIADDLADSEHTLLLFKRMDSCHIVTFLGFELEDGASVLAPAPLSSRKMEVFGDSVSCGEVSEAVEYAGKPDPEHDGEYSNSWYSYAWMTARKLNAQLHDTSQGGIALLDRTGWFMEPDYLGIESCYDKIEYQPELSDVKQWDFSRYTPDDYMAEDYNGEKAKNWREHYQRFLEHLMQIYPKATFILTTTILEHNENWDISIEEVCQKVHSPRVHHFLYSKNGKGTPGHIRIPEAEQM
;
A
#
# COMPACT_ATOMS: atom_id res chain seq x y z
N MET A 1 -20.55 5.00 22.16
CA MET A 1 -20.24 6.39 21.68
C MET A 1 -19.64 6.30 20.28
N HIS A 2 -20.26 6.98 19.30
CA HIS A 2 -19.74 7.05 17.93
C HIS A 2 -18.66 8.13 17.78
N ILE A 3 -17.54 7.79 17.13
CA ILE A 3 -16.46 8.70 16.76
C ILE A 3 -16.50 8.84 15.25
N SER A 4 -16.92 10.00 14.76
CA SER A 4 -17.02 10.27 13.32
C SER A 4 -15.65 10.24 12.64
N SER A 5 -15.61 9.81 11.38
CA SER A 5 -14.37 9.77 10.59
C SER A 5 -13.71 11.13 10.36
N ASP A 6 -14.46 12.24 10.49
CA ASP A 6 -13.93 13.61 10.44
C ASP A 6 -13.46 14.16 11.80
N ASP A 7 -13.41 13.33 12.85
CA ASP A 7 -12.87 13.74 14.15
C ASP A 7 -11.35 14.05 14.01
N ASN A 8 -10.96 15.26 14.40
CA ASN A 8 -9.59 15.76 14.25
C ASN A 8 -8.55 15.08 15.15
N ARG A 9 -8.98 14.16 16.04
CA ARG A 9 -8.13 13.31 16.87
C ARG A 9 -7.81 11.98 16.19
N LEU A 10 -8.44 11.67 15.06
CA LEU A 10 -8.06 10.57 14.20
C LEU A 10 -6.88 10.98 13.32
N GLN A 11 -5.99 10.05 13.04
CA GLN A 11 -4.81 10.29 12.24
C GLN A 11 -4.76 9.33 11.05
N TYR A 12 -4.63 9.88 9.85
CA TYR A 12 -4.65 9.14 8.61
C TYR A 12 -3.29 9.17 7.91
N CYS A 13 -2.95 8.09 7.22
CA CYS A 13 -1.81 8.03 6.31
C CYS A 13 -2.14 7.14 5.12
N GLY A 14 -1.66 7.50 3.94
CA GLY A 14 -1.94 6.86 2.66
C GLY A 14 -2.65 7.81 1.69
N ARG A 15 -2.74 7.40 0.42
CA ARG A 15 -3.63 8.07 -0.53
C ARG A 15 -5.07 7.65 -0.22
N ILE A 16 -5.80 8.50 0.49
CA ILE A 16 -7.18 8.28 0.92
C ILE A 16 -8.06 9.35 0.30
N ASP A 17 -9.18 8.96 -0.27
CA ASP A 17 -10.17 9.87 -0.80
C ASP A 17 -10.99 10.47 0.35
N PHE A 18 -10.93 11.80 0.48
CA PHE A 18 -11.64 12.62 1.48
C PHE A 18 -12.66 13.56 0.83
N ASP A 19 -13.19 13.24 -0.37
CA ASP A 19 -14.26 14.04 -0.96
C ASP A 19 -15.45 14.16 0.00
N ASP A 20 -15.77 13.08 0.72
CA ASP A 20 -16.62 13.12 1.92
C ASP A 20 -15.77 12.83 3.17
N PRO A 21 -15.41 13.84 3.98
CA PRO A 21 -14.64 13.64 5.22
C PRO A 21 -15.33 12.72 6.23
N LYS A 22 -16.66 12.54 6.14
CA LYS A 22 -17.43 11.62 7.01
C LYS A 22 -17.47 10.19 6.48
N ALA A 23 -16.97 9.97 5.30
CA ALA A 23 -16.95 8.67 4.65
C ALA A 23 -15.68 8.48 3.78
N PRO A 24 -14.45 8.72 4.30
CA PRO A 24 -13.23 8.59 3.52
C PRO A 24 -13.08 7.18 2.96
N VAL A 25 -12.57 7.08 1.71
CA VAL A 25 -12.41 5.82 0.99
C VAL A 25 -10.93 5.42 0.94
N PHE A 26 -10.63 4.22 1.42
CA PHE A 26 -9.32 3.60 1.38
C PHE A 26 -9.22 2.72 0.14
N VAL A 27 -8.32 3.07 -0.76
CA VAL A 27 -8.11 2.40 -2.05
C VAL A 27 -6.82 1.57 -2.02
N TYR A 28 -5.71 2.19 -1.68
CA TYR A 28 -4.38 1.62 -1.71
C TYR A 28 -4.04 0.79 -0.47
N ALA A 29 -3.21 -0.24 -0.64
CA ALA A 29 -2.61 -1.00 0.44
C ALA A 29 -1.88 -0.09 1.45
N ALA A 30 -1.68 -0.54 2.67
CA ALA A 30 -1.01 0.20 3.75
C ALA A 30 -1.67 1.54 4.15
N SER A 31 -2.74 1.98 3.48
CA SER A 31 -3.53 3.12 3.95
C SER A 31 -4.14 2.81 5.30
N PHE A 32 -4.04 3.75 6.26
CA PHE A 32 -4.51 3.51 7.62
C PHE A 32 -5.19 4.72 8.26
N VAL A 33 -5.97 4.44 9.30
CA VAL A 33 -6.43 5.39 10.31
C VAL A 33 -6.00 4.89 11.68
N SER A 34 -5.58 5.80 12.56
CA SER A 34 -5.26 5.48 13.95
C SER A 34 -6.03 6.33 14.93
N ILE A 35 -6.27 5.76 16.10
CA ILE A 35 -6.95 6.38 17.24
C ILE A 35 -6.23 6.02 18.53
N ARG A 36 -6.16 6.99 19.46
CA ARG A 36 -5.83 6.75 20.86
C ARG A 36 -7.10 6.98 21.70
N PHE A 37 -7.40 6.06 22.59
CA PHE A 37 -8.65 6.10 23.34
C PHE A 37 -8.49 5.50 24.74
N THR A 38 -9.48 5.73 25.59
CA THR A 38 -9.65 5.01 26.87
C THR A 38 -10.92 4.15 26.79
N GLY A 39 -11.00 3.12 27.63
CA GLY A 39 -12.18 2.26 27.74
C GLY A 39 -11.89 0.82 27.37
N LYS A 40 -12.89 -0.04 27.50
CA LYS A 40 -12.75 -1.50 27.46
C LYS A 40 -13.15 -2.11 26.13
N SER A 41 -13.70 -1.32 25.20
CA SER A 41 -14.14 -1.84 23.90
C SER A 41 -13.94 -0.85 22.78
N ILE A 42 -13.67 -1.39 21.59
CA ILE A 42 -13.63 -0.64 20.34
C ILE A 42 -14.17 -1.50 19.21
N ALA A 43 -15.03 -0.91 18.40
CA ALA A 43 -15.47 -1.46 17.14
C ALA A 43 -15.29 -0.42 16.01
N VAL A 44 -15.30 -0.88 14.77
CA VAL A 44 -15.21 -0.02 13.60
C VAL A 44 -16.41 -0.25 12.69
N LYS A 45 -16.92 0.82 12.10
CA LYS A 45 -17.99 0.77 11.09
C LYS A 45 -17.40 1.01 9.71
N LEU A 46 -17.59 0.05 8.82
CA LEU A 46 -17.04 0.05 7.45
C LEU A 46 -18.10 -0.37 6.44
N ALA A 47 -17.98 0.15 5.21
CA ALA A 47 -18.60 -0.45 4.03
C ALA A 47 -17.49 -0.94 3.10
N ASN A 48 -17.68 -2.09 2.45
CA ASN A 48 -16.68 -2.71 1.59
C ASN A 48 -17.26 -3.00 0.21
N LYS A 49 -16.55 -2.59 -0.83
CA LYS A 49 -16.86 -2.95 -2.20
C LYS A 49 -15.66 -3.69 -2.79
N ARG A 50 -15.87 -4.91 -3.31
CA ARG A 50 -14.80 -5.75 -3.84
C ARG A 50 -15.01 -6.10 -5.32
N ALA A 51 -13.90 -6.23 -6.04
CA ALA A 51 -13.85 -6.76 -7.39
C ALA A 51 -13.58 -8.28 -7.36
N TYR A 52 -12.56 -8.71 -6.62
CA TYR A 52 -12.15 -10.11 -6.52
C TYR A 52 -11.57 -10.39 -5.12
N TRP A 53 -11.34 -11.66 -4.81
CA TRP A 53 -10.86 -12.19 -3.53
C TRP A 53 -11.69 -11.79 -2.31
N SER A 54 -11.52 -12.51 -1.24
CA SER A 54 -12.09 -12.17 0.06
C SER A 54 -11.33 -11.04 0.71
N SER A 55 -12.02 -9.94 0.99
CA SER A 55 -11.42 -8.70 1.49
C SER A 55 -11.20 -8.74 3.00
N ARG A 56 -10.03 -8.29 3.46
CA ARG A 56 -9.66 -8.25 4.88
C ARG A 56 -9.09 -6.91 5.27
N MET A 57 -9.40 -6.47 6.49
CA MET A 57 -8.68 -5.38 7.15
C MET A 57 -7.73 -5.94 8.21
N GLY A 58 -6.62 -5.23 8.40
CA GLY A 58 -5.70 -5.49 9.50
C GLY A 58 -5.78 -4.40 10.56
N TYR A 59 -5.38 -4.75 11.76
CA TYR A 59 -5.21 -3.77 12.83
C TYR A 59 -4.02 -4.09 13.73
N ILE A 60 -3.50 -3.05 14.37
CA ILE A 60 -2.54 -3.16 15.47
C ILE A 60 -3.18 -2.51 16.68
N LEU A 61 -3.55 -3.31 17.67
CA LEU A 61 -4.07 -2.85 18.95
C LEU A 61 -3.02 -3.07 20.04
N ASP A 62 -2.52 -2.00 20.62
CA ASP A 62 -1.47 -2.02 21.65
C ASP A 62 -0.24 -2.86 21.26
N GLY A 63 0.14 -2.77 19.98
CA GLY A 63 1.26 -3.51 19.41
C GLY A 63 0.95 -4.95 19.02
N GLN A 64 -0.26 -5.44 19.26
CA GLN A 64 -0.70 -6.77 18.83
C GLN A 64 -1.45 -6.70 17.51
N GLN A 65 -1.03 -7.48 16.53
CA GLN A 65 -1.68 -7.54 15.24
C GLN A 65 -2.89 -8.47 15.25
N GLY A 66 -3.94 -8.02 14.57
CA GLY A 66 -5.12 -8.83 14.26
C GLY A 66 -5.69 -8.51 12.89
N GLN A 67 -6.69 -9.26 12.49
CA GLN A 67 -7.39 -9.08 11.23
C GLN A 67 -8.84 -9.52 11.34
N PHE A 68 -9.67 -9.05 10.41
CA PHE A 68 -11.05 -9.53 10.24
C PHE A 68 -11.45 -9.52 8.77
N LEU A 69 -12.37 -10.44 8.43
CA LEU A 69 -12.96 -10.54 7.11
C LEU A 69 -14.05 -9.48 6.95
N LEU A 70 -14.10 -8.82 5.80
CA LEU A 70 -15.13 -7.85 5.46
C LEU A 70 -16.33 -8.52 4.77
N ALA A 71 -17.52 -8.04 5.08
CA ALA A 71 -18.72 -8.37 4.31
C ALA A 71 -18.58 -7.90 2.85
N SER A 72 -19.24 -8.59 1.93
CA SER A 72 -19.15 -8.32 0.49
C SER A 72 -20.39 -7.64 -0.10
N ASP A 73 -21.34 -7.27 0.75
CA ASP A 73 -22.66 -6.77 0.36
C ASP A 73 -22.72 -5.23 0.17
N GLN A 74 -21.61 -4.54 0.34
CA GLN A 74 -21.46 -3.08 0.26
C GLN A 74 -22.24 -2.29 1.33
N GLU A 75 -23.03 -2.94 2.17
CA GLU A 75 -23.75 -2.30 3.25
C GLU A 75 -22.82 -2.02 4.43
N PRO A 76 -23.03 -0.90 5.14
CA PRO A 76 -22.26 -0.59 6.33
C PRO A 76 -22.43 -1.66 7.42
N SER A 77 -21.30 -2.23 7.85
CA SER A 77 -21.24 -3.25 8.91
C SER A 77 -20.33 -2.80 10.04
N THR A 78 -20.64 -3.23 11.24
CA THR A 78 -19.82 -2.97 12.44
C THR A 78 -19.00 -4.20 12.79
N TYR A 79 -17.69 -4.02 12.95
CA TYR A 79 -16.73 -5.06 13.30
C TYR A 79 -16.16 -4.78 14.68
N VAL A 80 -16.40 -5.68 15.63
CA VAL A 80 -15.80 -5.59 16.96
C VAL A 80 -14.32 -5.94 16.88
N ILE A 81 -13.46 -5.01 17.30
CA ILE A 81 -12.01 -5.20 17.36
C ILE A 81 -11.61 -5.82 18.70
N ALA A 82 -12.20 -5.27 19.78
CA ALA A 82 -12.03 -5.76 21.15
C ALA A 82 -13.22 -5.33 22.02
N ASP A 83 -13.58 -6.16 23.01
CA ASP A 83 -14.68 -5.93 23.96
C ASP A 83 -14.34 -6.27 25.43
N ASP A 84 -13.08 -6.63 25.69
CA ASP A 84 -12.57 -6.97 27.04
C ASP A 84 -11.15 -6.40 27.26
N LEU A 85 -10.98 -5.11 26.99
CA LEU A 85 -9.72 -4.41 27.24
C LEU A 85 -9.61 -3.99 28.72
N ALA A 86 -8.41 -3.67 29.18
CA ALA A 86 -8.21 -3.01 30.45
C ALA A 86 -8.87 -1.61 30.43
N ASP A 87 -9.28 -1.11 31.59
CA ASP A 87 -9.76 0.27 31.71
C ASP A 87 -8.56 1.24 31.77
N SER A 88 -7.96 1.49 30.62
CA SER A 88 -6.71 2.24 30.45
C SER A 88 -6.65 2.95 29.09
N GLU A 89 -5.53 3.58 28.79
CA GLU A 89 -5.25 4.12 27.46
C GLU A 89 -4.88 2.99 26.49
N HIS A 90 -5.41 3.07 25.27
CA HIS A 90 -5.16 2.15 24.19
C HIS A 90 -4.80 2.89 22.89
N THR A 91 -4.12 2.19 22.01
CA THR A 91 -3.77 2.67 20.68
C THR A 91 -4.20 1.65 19.63
N LEU A 92 -5.01 2.06 18.68
CA LEU A 92 -5.40 1.26 17.54
C LEU A 92 -4.92 1.91 16.24
N LEU A 93 -4.29 1.12 15.36
CA LEU A 93 -4.05 1.44 13.98
C LEU A 93 -4.82 0.43 13.13
N LEU A 94 -5.80 0.90 12.35
CA LEU A 94 -6.60 0.10 11.42
C LEU A 94 -6.09 0.35 10.01
N PHE A 95 -5.75 -0.70 9.25
CA PHE A 95 -5.12 -0.56 7.96
C PHE A 95 -5.66 -1.50 6.88
N LYS A 96 -5.55 -1.05 5.63
CA LYS A 96 -5.89 -1.84 4.46
C LYS A 96 -4.77 -2.83 4.15
N ARG A 97 -5.08 -4.14 4.23
CA ARG A 97 -4.10 -5.22 4.05
C ARG A 97 -3.72 -5.47 2.59
N MET A 98 -4.64 -5.18 1.68
CA MET A 98 -4.58 -5.59 0.28
C MET A 98 -4.63 -4.37 -0.63
N ASP A 99 -4.32 -4.57 -1.89
CA ASP A 99 -4.41 -3.57 -2.96
C ASP A 99 -5.85 -3.18 -3.32
N SER A 100 -6.07 -2.55 -4.48
CA SER A 100 -7.40 -2.17 -4.98
C SER A 100 -8.23 -3.34 -5.52
N CYS A 101 -7.99 -4.58 -5.06
CA CYS A 101 -8.95 -5.68 -5.24
C CYS A 101 -10.27 -5.40 -4.51
N HIS A 102 -10.27 -4.48 -3.56
CA HIS A 102 -11.43 -3.90 -2.88
C HIS A 102 -11.17 -2.46 -2.45
N ILE A 103 -12.21 -1.70 -2.22
CA ILE A 103 -12.16 -0.38 -1.57
C ILE A 103 -12.99 -0.40 -0.30
N VAL A 104 -12.58 0.39 0.69
CA VAL A 104 -13.22 0.42 2.01
C VAL A 104 -13.59 1.84 2.36
N THR A 105 -14.88 2.07 2.61
CA THR A 105 -15.37 3.33 3.18
C THR A 105 -15.32 3.24 4.70
N PHE A 106 -14.58 4.12 5.33
CA PHE A 106 -14.49 4.21 6.79
C PHE A 106 -15.56 5.16 7.32
N LEU A 107 -16.43 4.66 8.21
CA LEU A 107 -17.58 5.38 8.76
C LEU A 107 -17.43 5.74 10.23
N GLY A 108 -16.25 5.48 10.82
CA GLY A 108 -15.93 5.84 12.18
C GLY A 108 -15.73 4.67 13.12
N PHE A 109 -15.39 4.99 14.36
CA PHE A 109 -15.23 4.02 15.44
C PHE A 109 -16.42 4.08 16.41
N GLU A 110 -16.68 2.97 17.07
CA GLU A 110 -17.61 2.86 18.17
C GLU A 110 -16.83 2.51 19.45
N LEU A 111 -16.97 3.35 20.48
CA LEU A 111 -16.40 3.13 21.80
C LEU A 111 -17.55 2.94 22.82
N GLU A 112 -17.25 2.36 23.97
CA GLU A 112 -18.22 2.29 25.07
C GLU A 112 -18.59 3.68 25.61
N ASP A 113 -19.68 3.76 26.32
CA ASP A 113 -20.08 5.01 26.96
C ASP A 113 -19.13 5.37 28.11
N GLY A 114 -18.70 6.63 28.13
CA GLY A 114 -17.74 7.12 29.11
C GLY A 114 -16.26 7.04 28.63
N ALA A 115 -15.99 6.36 27.54
CA ALA A 115 -14.68 6.37 26.90
C ALA A 115 -14.32 7.76 26.37
N SER A 116 -13.03 8.00 26.17
CA SER A 116 -12.51 9.26 25.64
C SER A 116 -11.56 9.02 24.47
N VAL A 117 -11.63 9.87 23.47
CA VAL A 117 -10.60 9.92 22.41
C VAL A 117 -9.49 10.86 22.85
N LEU A 118 -8.26 10.41 22.76
CA LEU A 118 -7.07 11.13 23.17
C LEU A 118 -6.40 11.82 21.97
N ALA A 119 -5.54 12.81 22.26
CA ALA A 119 -4.75 13.43 21.21
C ALA A 119 -3.85 12.39 20.50
N PRO A 120 -3.75 12.42 19.16
CA PRO A 120 -2.93 11.48 18.42
C PRO A 120 -1.43 11.67 18.72
N ALA A 121 -0.64 10.60 18.56
CA ALA A 121 0.80 10.74 18.51
C ALA A 121 1.20 11.47 17.21
N PRO A 122 2.25 12.31 17.21
CA PRO A 122 2.67 12.99 15.98
C PRO A 122 3.13 11.98 14.93
N LEU A 123 2.71 12.17 13.67
CA LEU A 123 3.28 11.43 12.54
C LEU A 123 4.73 11.84 12.32
N SER A 124 5.53 10.94 11.79
CA SER A 124 6.87 11.25 11.33
C SER A 124 6.85 12.38 10.30
N SER A 125 7.90 13.22 10.31
CA SER A 125 8.09 14.23 9.26
C SER A 125 8.65 13.65 7.97
N ARG A 126 9.32 12.48 8.03
CA ARG A 126 9.84 11.78 6.85
C ARG A 126 8.70 11.12 6.08
N LYS A 127 8.72 11.21 4.77
CA LYS A 127 7.69 10.73 3.87
C LYS A 127 8.28 9.87 2.77
N MET A 128 7.71 8.70 2.57
CA MET A 128 8.08 7.75 1.52
C MET A 128 6.87 7.43 0.66
N GLU A 129 7.04 7.35 -0.64
CA GLU A 129 6.03 6.85 -1.56
C GLU A 129 6.64 5.72 -2.39
N VAL A 130 5.90 4.64 -2.52
CA VAL A 130 6.26 3.47 -3.32
C VAL A 130 5.26 3.33 -4.45
N PHE A 131 5.75 3.14 -5.66
CA PHE A 131 4.95 2.74 -6.81
C PHE A 131 5.45 1.36 -7.23
N GLY A 132 4.58 0.38 -7.19
CA GLY A 132 4.97 -1.00 -7.43
C GLY A 132 3.77 -1.90 -7.68
N ASP A 133 4.03 -3.19 -7.61
CA ASP A 133 3.08 -4.24 -7.89
C ASP A 133 2.63 -4.99 -6.62
N SER A 134 2.25 -6.24 -6.77
CA SER A 134 1.82 -7.15 -5.71
C SER A 134 2.85 -7.31 -4.59
N VAL A 135 4.15 -7.26 -4.93
CA VAL A 135 5.23 -7.40 -3.93
C VAL A 135 5.24 -6.21 -2.98
N SER A 136 5.05 -5.01 -3.51
CA SER A 136 4.94 -3.77 -2.71
C SER A 136 3.67 -3.77 -1.86
N CYS A 137 2.56 -4.29 -2.39
CA CYS A 137 1.31 -4.46 -1.64
C CYS A 137 1.40 -5.49 -0.50
N GLY A 138 2.43 -6.34 -0.49
CA GLY A 138 2.56 -7.45 0.46
C GLY A 138 1.63 -8.62 0.17
N GLU A 139 1.35 -8.86 -1.12
CA GLU A 139 0.56 -10.01 -1.55
C GLU A 139 1.27 -11.31 -1.15
N VAL A 140 0.49 -12.27 -0.66
CA VAL A 140 0.94 -13.60 -0.18
C VAL A 140 2.06 -13.56 0.89
N SER A 141 2.34 -12.42 1.50
CA SER A 141 3.46 -12.24 2.46
C SER A 141 3.38 -13.14 3.69
N GLU A 142 2.18 -13.52 4.15
CA GLU A 142 1.96 -14.39 5.32
C GLU A 142 2.03 -15.89 5.01
N ALA A 143 2.19 -16.30 3.75
CA ALA A 143 2.38 -17.72 3.39
C ALA A 143 3.82 -18.19 3.68
N VAL A 144 4.29 -18.05 4.92
CA VAL A 144 5.69 -18.24 5.33
C VAL A 144 6.23 -19.66 5.08
N GLU A 145 5.36 -20.67 5.05
CA GLU A 145 5.72 -22.05 4.73
C GLU A 145 6.11 -22.25 3.24
N TYR A 146 5.78 -21.24 2.42
CA TYR A 146 6.08 -21.19 0.98
C TYR A 146 7.27 -20.28 0.66
N ALA A 147 8.05 -19.83 1.65
CA ALA A 147 9.26 -19.07 1.40
C ALA A 147 10.22 -19.82 0.46
N GLY A 148 10.66 -19.17 -0.62
CA GLY A 148 11.48 -19.78 -1.67
C GLY A 148 10.73 -20.75 -2.59
N LYS A 149 9.40 -20.78 -2.58
CA LYS A 149 8.54 -21.67 -3.38
C LYS A 149 7.51 -20.85 -4.16
N PRO A 150 6.88 -21.43 -5.21
CA PRO A 150 5.70 -20.84 -5.85
C PRO A 150 4.59 -20.58 -4.83
N ASP A 151 3.69 -19.66 -5.20
CA ASP A 151 2.55 -19.32 -4.35
C ASP A 151 1.61 -20.50 -4.14
N PRO A 152 1.01 -20.63 -2.93
CA PRO A 152 -0.11 -21.53 -2.75
C PRO A 152 -1.35 -21.00 -3.48
N GLU A 153 -2.34 -21.86 -3.72
CA GLU A 153 -3.69 -21.41 -4.02
C GLU A 153 -4.24 -20.61 -2.84
N HIS A 154 -4.85 -19.45 -3.10
CA HIS A 154 -5.35 -18.56 -2.05
C HIS A 154 -6.55 -17.71 -2.53
N ASP A 155 -7.28 -17.14 -1.57
CA ASP A 155 -8.37 -16.17 -1.76
C ASP A 155 -8.06 -14.84 -1.02
N GLY A 156 -6.79 -14.40 -1.10
CA GLY A 156 -6.31 -13.16 -0.48
C GLY A 156 -5.96 -13.25 1.00
N GLU A 157 -6.17 -14.40 1.66
CA GLU A 157 -5.95 -14.56 3.11
C GLU A 157 -4.52 -14.34 3.56
N TYR A 158 -3.55 -14.62 2.69
CA TYR A 158 -2.12 -14.46 2.99
C TYR A 158 -1.59 -13.05 2.69
N SER A 159 -2.38 -12.19 2.06
CA SER A 159 -1.95 -10.83 1.70
C SER A 159 -1.97 -9.91 2.93
N ASN A 160 -0.85 -9.24 3.19
CA ASN A 160 -0.72 -8.34 4.33
C ASN A 160 0.33 -7.25 4.07
N SER A 161 -0.11 -6.06 3.71
CA SER A 161 0.74 -4.90 3.45
C SER A 161 1.65 -4.54 4.61
N TRP A 162 1.27 -4.83 5.86
CA TRP A 162 2.11 -4.61 7.04
C TRP A 162 3.47 -5.29 6.93
N TYR A 163 3.53 -6.43 6.23
CA TYR A 163 4.74 -7.22 6.02
C TYR A 163 5.32 -7.06 4.62
N SER A 164 4.80 -6.12 3.81
CA SER A 164 5.50 -5.76 2.57
C SER A 164 6.86 -5.14 2.87
N TYR A 165 7.83 -5.35 2.00
CA TYR A 165 9.13 -4.71 2.13
C TYR A 165 9.01 -3.17 2.17
N ALA A 166 8.03 -2.61 1.44
CA ALA A 166 7.74 -1.19 1.40
C ALA A 166 7.37 -0.65 2.80
N TRP A 167 6.39 -1.26 3.47
CA TRP A 167 6.00 -0.78 4.79
C TRP A 167 7.01 -1.14 5.89
N MET A 168 7.68 -2.29 5.77
CA MET A 168 8.76 -2.66 6.69
C MET A 168 9.90 -1.66 6.62
N THR A 169 10.30 -1.23 5.42
CA THR A 169 11.30 -0.18 5.20
C THR A 169 10.84 1.16 5.77
N ALA A 170 9.60 1.59 5.48
CA ALA A 170 9.06 2.83 6.03
C ALA A 170 9.07 2.84 7.55
N ARG A 171 8.70 1.73 8.22
CA ARG A 171 8.78 1.61 9.68
C ARG A 171 10.20 1.65 10.21
N LYS A 172 11.16 0.97 9.56
CA LYS A 172 12.59 1.02 9.94
C LYS A 172 13.17 2.43 9.82
N LEU A 173 12.72 3.20 8.82
CA LEU A 173 13.14 4.58 8.59
C LEU A 173 12.36 5.60 9.41
N ASN A 174 11.36 5.15 10.18
CA ASN A 174 10.39 6.01 10.84
C ASN A 174 9.79 7.03 9.85
N ALA A 175 9.25 6.54 8.73
CA ALA A 175 8.63 7.33 7.67
C ALA A 175 7.14 7.06 7.56
N GLN A 176 6.37 8.06 7.15
CA GLN A 176 5.03 7.86 6.60
C GLN A 176 5.15 7.12 5.26
N LEU A 177 4.18 6.27 4.92
CA LEU A 177 4.14 5.57 3.64
C LEU A 177 2.87 5.91 2.87
N HIS A 178 3.05 6.27 1.59
CA HIS A 178 2.03 6.08 0.56
C HIS A 178 2.46 4.89 -0.30
N ASP A 179 1.73 3.79 -0.22
CA ASP A 179 1.96 2.59 -1.02
C ASP A 179 1.03 2.63 -2.23
N THR A 180 1.49 3.29 -3.29
CA THR A 180 0.75 3.50 -4.54
C THR A 180 1.02 2.32 -5.47
N SER A 181 0.63 1.13 -5.04
CA SER A 181 0.93 -0.14 -5.68
C SER A 181 -0.34 -0.95 -5.95
N GLN A 182 -0.29 -1.83 -6.95
CA GLN A 182 -1.40 -2.67 -7.37
C GLN A 182 -0.91 -4.04 -7.82
N GLY A 183 -1.51 -5.12 -7.30
CA GLY A 183 -1.22 -6.48 -7.74
C GLY A 183 -1.49 -6.68 -9.24
N GLY A 184 -0.56 -7.37 -9.92
CA GLY A 184 -0.63 -7.64 -11.34
C GLY A 184 -0.37 -6.45 -12.28
N ILE A 185 -0.16 -5.24 -11.75
CA ILE A 185 0.11 -4.07 -12.59
C ILE A 185 1.55 -4.12 -13.13
N ALA A 186 1.73 -3.66 -14.36
CA ALA A 186 3.03 -3.37 -14.95
C ALA A 186 3.21 -1.86 -15.14
N LEU A 187 4.41 -1.41 -15.55
CA LEU A 187 4.64 0.01 -15.83
C LEU A 187 3.77 0.52 -16.99
N LEU A 188 3.76 -0.24 -18.09
CA LEU A 188 3.11 0.17 -19.34
C LEU A 188 1.71 -0.39 -19.44
N ASP A 189 0.80 0.42 -19.99
CA ASP A 189 -0.51 -0.05 -20.43
C ASP A 189 -0.37 -1.21 -21.43
N ARG A 190 -1.36 -2.08 -21.44
CA ARG A 190 -1.44 -3.30 -22.27
C ARG A 190 -0.36 -4.33 -21.96
N THR A 191 0.19 -4.27 -20.76
CA THR A 191 1.13 -5.26 -20.22
C THR A 191 0.75 -5.61 -18.78
N GLY A 192 1.37 -6.66 -18.21
CA GLY A 192 1.01 -7.14 -16.88
C GLY A 192 -0.24 -8.00 -16.88
N TRP A 193 -0.97 -8.01 -15.77
CA TRP A 193 -2.18 -8.82 -15.52
C TRP A 193 -3.35 -8.01 -14.97
N PHE A 194 -3.12 -6.78 -14.54
CA PHE A 194 -4.15 -5.93 -13.94
C PHE A 194 -5.13 -5.44 -15.02
N MET A 195 -6.44 -5.62 -14.79
CA MET A 195 -7.54 -5.19 -15.67
C MET A 195 -7.52 -5.83 -17.07
N GLU A 196 -7.39 -7.17 -17.15
CA GLU A 196 -7.57 -7.90 -18.40
C GLU A 196 -8.99 -7.66 -19.00
N PRO A 197 -9.15 -7.45 -20.32
CA PRO A 197 -8.15 -7.53 -21.40
C PRO A 197 -7.44 -6.21 -21.72
N ASP A 198 -7.80 -5.09 -21.09
CA ASP A 198 -7.27 -3.77 -21.44
C ASP A 198 -5.88 -3.51 -20.81
N TYR A 199 -5.58 -4.18 -19.72
CA TYR A 199 -4.32 -4.12 -18.97
C TYR A 199 -3.87 -2.69 -18.69
N LEU A 200 -4.29 -2.13 -17.56
CA LEU A 200 -3.85 -0.82 -17.09
C LEU A 200 -2.44 -0.90 -16.50
N GLY A 201 -1.59 0.07 -16.85
CA GLY A 201 -0.25 0.23 -16.33
C GLY A 201 -0.14 1.31 -15.25
N ILE A 202 0.99 1.31 -14.54
CA ILE A 202 1.31 2.37 -13.58
C ILE A 202 1.25 3.74 -14.24
N GLU A 203 1.71 3.87 -15.50
CA GLU A 203 1.68 5.13 -16.26
C GLU A 203 0.28 5.74 -16.38
N SER A 204 -0.78 4.95 -16.28
CA SER A 204 -2.18 5.40 -16.32
C SER A 204 -2.84 5.48 -14.93
N CYS A 205 -2.21 4.95 -13.88
CA CYS A 205 -2.80 4.86 -12.54
C CYS A 205 -2.07 5.71 -11.47
N TYR A 206 -0.78 6.02 -11.66
CA TYR A 206 0.05 6.66 -10.62
C TYR A 206 -0.47 8.02 -10.15
N ASP A 207 -1.18 8.75 -11.01
CA ASP A 207 -1.77 10.06 -10.74
C ASP A 207 -3.23 9.99 -10.28
N LYS A 208 -3.71 8.82 -9.88
CA LYS A 208 -5.09 8.59 -9.46
C LYS A 208 -5.17 8.33 -7.95
N ILE A 209 -6.31 8.72 -7.37
CA ILE A 209 -6.69 8.31 -6.02
C ILE A 209 -7.65 7.13 -6.08
N GLU A 210 -8.53 7.07 -7.07
CA GLU A 210 -9.36 5.93 -7.42
C GLU A 210 -9.13 5.58 -8.89
N TYR A 211 -8.80 4.33 -9.19
CA TYR A 211 -8.35 3.91 -10.54
C TYR A 211 -8.91 2.55 -10.98
N GLN A 212 -9.63 1.85 -10.08
CA GLN A 212 -10.22 0.55 -10.37
C GLN A 212 -11.66 0.74 -10.84
N PRO A 213 -11.93 0.68 -12.16
CA PRO A 213 -13.24 1.06 -12.71
C PRO A 213 -14.38 0.10 -12.34
N GLU A 214 -14.08 -1.12 -11.89
CA GLU A 214 -15.08 -2.04 -11.34
C GLU A 214 -15.59 -1.62 -9.96
N LEU A 215 -14.83 -0.77 -9.25
CA LEU A 215 -15.13 -0.37 -7.89
C LEU A 215 -15.65 1.04 -7.78
N SER A 216 -15.11 1.98 -8.58
CA SER A 216 -15.46 3.41 -8.49
C SER A 216 -15.15 4.14 -9.78
N ASP A 217 -15.66 5.36 -9.91
CA ASP A 217 -15.24 6.29 -10.94
C ASP A 217 -13.78 6.69 -10.74
N VAL A 218 -13.05 6.86 -11.84
CA VAL A 218 -11.64 7.27 -11.80
C VAL A 218 -11.53 8.69 -11.27
N LYS A 219 -10.68 8.89 -10.25
CA LYS A 219 -10.41 10.20 -9.64
C LYS A 219 -8.92 10.53 -9.62
N GLN A 220 -8.60 11.80 -9.87
CA GLN A 220 -7.22 12.30 -9.86
C GLN A 220 -6.71 12.46 -8.43
N TRP A 221 -5.41 12.21 -8.25
CA TRP A 221 -4.69 12.53 -7.03
C TRP A 221 -4.15 13.97 -7.08
N ASP A 222 -4.31 14.71 -6.00
CA ASP A 222 -3.67 16.00 -5.82
C ASP A 222 -2.29 15.81 -5.15
N PHE A 223 -1.24 15.85 -5.95
CA PHE A 223 0.14 15.66 -5.49
C PHE A 223 0.61 16.73 -4.48
N SER A 224 -0.09 17.88 -4.37
CA SER A 224 0.26 18.89 -3.35
C SER A 224 -0.03 18.42 -1.92
N ARG A 225 -0.88 17.40 -1.75
CA ARG A 225 -1.26 16.84 -0.44
C ARG A 225 -0.15 16.01 0.21
N TYR A 226 0.77 15.50 -0.59
CA TYR A 226 1.86 14.66 -0.09
C TYR A 226 3.08 14.77 -0.99
N THR A 227 4.23 15.13 -0.42
CA THR A 227 5.51 15.20 -1.13
C THR A 227 6.47 14.24 -0.45
N PRO A 228 6.81 13.09 -1.06
CA PRO A 228 7.72 12.11 -0.50
C PRO A 228 9.16 12.60 -0.52
N ASP A 229 9.95 12.07 0.38
CA ASP A 229 11.41 12.23 0.42
C ASP A 229 12.11 11.17 -0.43
N ASP A 230 11.52 9.97 -0.55
CA ASP A 230 12.08 8.79 -1.24
C ASP A 230 11.04 8.13 -2.17
N TYR A 231 11.51 7.49 -3.27
CA TYR A 231 10.69 6.87 -4.31
C TYR A 231 11.26 5.55 -4.82
N MET A 232 10.40 4.57 -5.19
CA MET A 232 10.75 3.25 -5.74
C MET A 232 9.77 2.80 -6.84
N ALA A 233 10.25 2.14 -7.92
CA ALA A 233 9.41 1.58 -9.01
C ALA A 233 10.04 0.41 -9.79
N GLU A 234 9.22 -0.46 -10.38
CA GLU A 234 9.63 -1.67 -11.13
C GLU A 234 8.88 -1.92 -12.46
N ASP A 235 9.47 -2.50 -13.51
CA ASP A 235 9.00 -3.48 -14.53
C ASP A 235 9.79 -3.64 -15.87
N TYR A 236 9.48 -4.60 -16.80
CA TYR A 236 10.29 -5.30 -17.84
C TYR A 236 9.69 -5.62 -19.24
N ASN A 237 10.37 -5.71 -20.38
CA ASN A 237 11.02 -6.65 -21.31
C ASN A 237 11.20 -6.34 -22.83
N GLY A 238 12.33 -6.72 -23.48
CA GLY A 238 12.59 -7.00 -24.93
C GLY A 238 12.77 -5.78 -25.86
N GLU A 239 12.24 -5.81 -27.13
CA GLU A 239 12.07 -4.62 -28.00
C GLU A 239 11.11 -3.64 -27.32
N LYS A 240 10.18 -4.17 -26.57
CA LYS A 240 9.45 -3.47 -25.53
C LYS A 240 10.42 -2.82 -24.54
N ALA A 241 11.62 -3.38 -24.25
CA ALA A 241 12.57 -2.81 -23.30
C ALA A 241 13.13 -1.44 -23.72
N LYS A 242 13.31 -1.16 -25.02
CA LYS A 242 13.66 0.20 -25.45
C LYS A 242 12.49 1.16 -25.24
N ASN A 243 11.30 0.76 -25.65
CA ASN A 243 10.08 1.52 -25.43
C ASN A 243 9.81 1.67 -23.93
N TRP A 244 9.98 0.59 -23.16
CA TRP A 244 9.86 0.59 -21.72
C TRP A 244 10.85 1.57 -21.06
N ARG A 245 12.16 1.53 -21.42
CA ARG A 245 13.13 2.48 -20.88
C ARG A 245 12.78 3.93 -21.19
N GLU A 246 12.23 4.21 -22.37
CA GLU A 246 11.79 5.55 -22.76
C GLU A 246 10.54 5.99 -21.93
N HIS A 247 9.61 5.08 -21.64
CA HIS A 247 8.46 5.34 -20.80
C HIS A 247 8.89 5.49 -19.33
N TYR A 248 9.75 4.59 -18.84
CA TYR A 248 10.25 4.65 -17.47
C TYR A 248 11.05 5.93 -17.21
N GLN A 249 11.90 6.32 -18.13
CA GLN A 249 12.61 7.59 -18.06
C GLN A 249 11.65 8.78 -18.02
N ARG A 250 10.65 8.82 -18.89
CA ARG A 250 9.63 9.90 -18.89
C ARG A 250 8.83 9.93 -17.60
N PHE A 251 8.43 8.78 -17.12
CA PHE A 251 7.72 8.65 -15.83
C PHE A 251 8.57 9.16 -14.68
N LEU A 252 9.83 8.73 -14.60
CA LEU A 252 10.79 9.20 -13.59
C LEU A 252 11.03 10.71 -13.69
N GLU A 253 11.30 11.23 -14.89
CA GLU A 253 11.50 12.67 -15.11
C GLU A 253 10.27 13.49 -14.73
N HIS A 254 9.08 12.98 -14.99
CA HIS A 254 7.83 13.62 -14.59
C HIS A 254 7.69 13.65 -13.06
N LEU A 255 7.96 12.55 -12.38
CA LEU A 255 7.96 12.51 -10.91
C LEU A 255 9.04 13.43 -10.30
N MET A 256 10.21 13.53 -10.93
CA MET A 256 11.27 14.47 -10.51
C MET A 256 10.84 15.94 -10.64
N GLN A 257 9.92 16.27 -11.53
CA GLN A 257 9.31 17.61 -11.64
C GLN A 257 8.27 17.82 -10.53
N ILE A 258 7.44 16.82 -10.27
CA ILE A 258 6.43 16.86 -9.21
C ILE A 258 7.10 16.93 -7.83
N TYR A 259 8.18 16.17 -7.65
CA TYR A 259 8.91 16.03 -6.38
C TYR A 259 10.36 16.53 -6.48
N PRO A 260 10.59 17.85 -6.55
CA PRO A 260 11.91 18.41 -6.88
C PRO A 260 12.99 18.19 -5.81
N LYS A 261 12.61 17.73 -4.62
CA LYS A 261 13.53 17.45 -3.51
C LYS A 261 13.70 15.97 -3.20
N ALA A 262 12.87 15.10 -3.77
CA ALA A 262 12.91 13.68 -3.50
C ALA A 262 14.18 13.01 -4.03
N THR A 263 14.63 12.00 -3.31
CA THR A 263 15.60 11.01 -3.79
C THR A 263 14.82 9.84 -4.39
N PHE A 264 15.28 9.33 -5.52
CA PHE A 264 14.63 8.23 -6.24
C PHE A 264 15.51 6.99 -6.17
N ILE A 265 14.96 5.94 -5.58
CA ILE A 265 15.60 4.62 -5.50
C ILE A 265 14.87 3.71 -6.49
N LEU A 266 15.56 3.32 -7.56
CA LEU A 266 15.05 2.41 -8.57
C LEU A 266 15.56 1.01 -8.25
N THR A 267 14.66 0.04 -8.19
CA THR A 267 15.01 -1.32 -7.83
C THR A 267 14.05 -2.31 -8.46
N THR A 268 14.56 -3.47 -8.77
CA THR A 268 13.78 -4.69 -8.88
C THR A 268 13.62 -5.35 -7.53
N THR A 269 13.27 -6.45 -7.26
CA THR A 269 13.29 -7.09 -5.93
C THR A 269 14.11 -8.38 -5.94
N ILE A 270 14.00 -9.16 -4.90
CA ILE A 270 14.53 -10.52 -4.87
C ILE A 270 13.65 -11.52 -5.64
N LEU A 271 12.44 -11.13 -6.07
CA LEU A 271 11.56 -11.93 -6.91
C LEU A 271 12.32 -12.39 -8.16
N GLU A 272 12.13 -13.66 -8.55
CA GLU A 272 12.81 -14.23 -9.72
C GLU A 272 12.48 -13.44 -10.99
N HIS A 273 13.51 -12.88 -11.64
CA HIS A 273 13.38 -12.15 -12.89
C HIS A 273 14.65 -12.24 -13.73
N ASN A 274 14.55 -11.82 -14.99
CA ASN A 274 15.69 -11.78 -15.92
C ASN A 274 16.59 -10.59 -15.63
N GLU A 275 17.91 -10.77 -15.53
CA GLU A 275 18.90 -9.74 -15.24
C GLU A 275 18.92 -8.55 -16.23
N ASN A 276 18.33 -8.69 -17.42
CA ASN A 276 18.19 -7.58 -18.37
C ASN A 276 17.30 -6.44 -17.85
N TRP A 277 16.52 -6.71 -16.81
CA TRP A 277 15.74 -5.67 -16.09
C TRP A 277 16.65 -4.73 -15.35
N ASP A 278 17.53 -5.27 -14.55
CA ASP A 278 18.49 -4.50 -13.77
C ASP A 278 19.36 -3.66 -14.69
N ILE A 279 19.79 -4.25 -15.83
CA ILE A 279 20.53 -3.53 -16.89
C ILE A 279 19.69 -2.38 -17.44
N SER A 280 18.41 -2.60 -17.71
CA SER A 280 17.51 -1.57 -18.25
C SER A 280 17.29 -0.43 -17.26
N ILE A 281 17.14 -0.72 -15.97
CA ILE A 281 17.01 0.29 -14.91
C ILE A 281 18.31 1.09 -14.79
N GLU A 282 19.46 0.42 -14.79
CA GLU A 282 20.77 1.07 -14.74
C GLU A 282 20.96 2.03 -15.93
N GLU A 283 20.57 1.62 -17.14
CA GLU A 283 20.61 2.49 -18.33
C GLU A 283 19.71 3.73 -18.17
N VAL A 284 18.53 3.61 -17.56
CA VAL A 284 17.65 4.75 -17.28
C VAL A 284 18.30 5.69 -16.27
N CYS A 285 18.88 5.16 -15.18
CA CYS A 285 19.62 5.97 -14.21
C CYS A 285 20.75 6.76 -14.85
N GLN A 286 21.53 6.11 -15.71
CA GLN A 286 22.64 6.75 -16.43
C GLN A 286 22.16 7.84 -17.40
N LYS A 287 21.06 7.64 -18.10
CA LYS A 287 20.46 8.63 -19.00
C LYS A 287 19.93 9.85 -18.27
N VAL A 288 19.21 9.65 -17.19
CA VAL A 288 18.67 10.75 -16.37
C VAL A 288 19.80 11.54 -15.71
N HIS A 289 20.92 10.89 -15.41
CA HIS A 289 22.14 11.49 -14.89
C HIS A 289 21.92 12.52 -13.77
N SER A 290 21.18 12.13 -12.74
CA SER A 290 20.84 12.99 -11.61
C SER A 290 21.44 12.44 -10.29
N PRO A 291 22.02 13.29 -9.43
CA PRO A 291 22.50 12.87 -8.11
C PRO A 291 21.38 12.45 -7.16
N ARG A 292 20.13 12.60 -7.55
CA ARG A 292 18.95 12.17 -6.80
C ARG A 292 18.37 10.84 -7.27
N VAL A 293 18.95 10.21 -8.29
CA VAL A 293 18.46 8.95 -8.87
C VAL A 293 19.51 7.88 -8.65
N HIS A 294 19.11 6.79 -8.02
CA HIS A 294 19.98 5.68 -7.66
C HIS A 294 19.34 4.35 -8.06
N HIS A 295 20.10 3.47 -8.70
CA HIS A 295 19.74 2.08 -8.88
C HIS A 295 20.24 1.27 -7.69
N PHE A 296 19.38 0.46 -7.07
CA PHE A 296 19.73 -0.39 -5.94
C PHE A 296 19.45 -1.86 -6.26
N LEU A 297 20.45 -2.71 -6.01
CA LEU A 297 20.34 -4.16 -6.16
C LEU A 297 20.41 -4.85 -4.81
N TYR A 298 19.45 -5.69 -4.51
CA TYR A 298 19.46 -6.54 -3.33
C TYR A 298 20.49 -7.66 -3.43
N SER A 299 20.93 -8.23 -2.30
CA SER A 299 21.94 -9.30 -2.28
C SER A 299 21.53 -10.57 -3.03
N LYS A 300 20.21 -10.83 -3.12
CA LYS A 300 19.62 -11.94 -3.90
C LYS A 300 18.76 -11.44 -5.07
N ASN A 301 19.05 -10.29 -5.58
CA ASN A 301 18.25 -9.62 -6.60
C ASN A 301 17.91 -10.55 -7.76
N GLY A 302 16.63 -10.70 -8.11
CA GLY A 302 16.12 -11.55 -9.17
C GLY A 302 16.32 -13.06 -9.02
N LYS A 303 16.77 -13.52 -7.85
CA LYS A 303 17.11 -14.95 -7.62
C LYS A 303 16.68 -15.43 -6.21
N GLY A 304 15.86 -14.66 -5.52
CA GLY A 304 15.49 -14.96 -4.15
C GLY A 304 14.33 -15.95 -4.03
N THR A 305 13.29 -15.78 -4.82
CA THR A 305 12.07 -16.60 -4.75
C THR A 305 11.33 -16.64 -6.09
N PRO A 306 10.75 -17.79 -6.48
CA PRO A 306 9.90 -17.89 -7.68
C PRO A 306 8.44 -17.44 -7.43
N GLY A 307 8.02 -17.27 -6.17
CA GLY A 307 6.72 -16.76 -5.78
C GLY A 307 6.84 -15.41 -5.08
N HIS A 308 5.72 -14.83 -4.62
CA HIS A 308 5.73 -13.57 -3.88
C HIS A 308 6.66 -13.63 -2.66
N ILE A 309 7.13 -12.47 -2.22
CA ILE A 309 8.08 -12.33 -1.11
C ILE A 309 7.36 -12.51 0.22
N ARG A 310 7.80 -13.49 1.03
CA ARG A 310 7.24 -13.78 2.35
C ARG A 310 7.94 -12.98 3.45
N ILE A 311 7.33 -12.92 4.63
CA ILE A 311 7.86 -12.17 5.79
C ILE A 311 9.35 -12.43 6.02
N PRO A 312 9.86 -13.68 6.12
CA PRO A 312 11.29 -13.91 6.36
C PRO A 312 12.19 -13.44 5.21
N GLU A 313 11.68 -13.36 3.99
CA GLU A 313 12.39 -12.89 2.81
C GLU A 313 12.42 -11.36 2.78
N ALA A 314 11.29 -10.72 3.06
CA ALA A 314 11.20 -9.26 3.17
C ALA A 314 12.05 -8.69 4.32
N GLU A 315 12.21 -9.41 5.43
CA GLU A 315 13.09 -9.03 6.53
C GLU A 315 14.58 -9.00 6.15
N GLN A 316 14.97 -9.75 5.11
CA GLN A 316 16.34 -9.83 4.60
C GLN A 316 16.62 -8.76 3.51
N MET A 317 15.59 -8.16 2.95
CA MET A 317 15.68 -7.01 2.04
C MET A 317 15.95 -5.74 2.83
#